data_404656208c4fd1986934b629b48d4e2c
#
_entry.id   404656208c4fd1986934b629b48d4e2c
#
_cell.length_a   1.000
_cell.length_b   1.000
_cell.length_c   1.000
_cell.angle_alpha   90.00
_cell.angle_beta   90.00
_cell.angle_gamma   90.00
#
_symmetry.space_group_name_H-M   'P 1'
#
loop_
_entity.id
_entity.type
_entity.pdbx_description
1 polymer ?
#
loop_
_entity_poly.entity_id
_entity_poly.type
_entity_poly.pdbx_seq_one_letter_code
_entity_poly.pdbx_strand_id
1 'polypeptide(L)'
;MRDMFKLSGSKMKALTAALMLTLAVGMAGCGGGDKKPAPKAEKKFNVGIVQLVEHAALDAANKGFVDGLAKNGFKEGKNITFDRQNAQADQSNLQNIANRFVNNKVDLICAIATPSAQSVANATKDIPIVGTAITDYKSAKLVKDNAKPGTNVTGTTDMNPIKEQVELLQKVVPTAKNVGVIYCSSEVNSQIQVDILKKEAAAKGLTIKEATVSTVNDIQQAAHSLIGKVDALYIPTDNIMASAMPTLCKVTDEVKLPVICAEPGEVKAGGLITLGIDYYMLGEETGAMAAEILNGKAKPQDMAIRSQKQFKAVVNQKKADQLGIKIPAELLKGAEVIK
;
A
#
# COMPACT_ATOMS: atom_id res chain seq x y z
N MET A 1 -64.68 22.54 -29.29
CA MET A 1 -65.82 21.71 -28.83
C MET A 1 -65.45 21.27 -27.43
N ARG A 2 -65.89 22.02 -26.41
CA ARG A 2 -67.15 21.81 -25.67
C ARG A 2 -67.13 20.44 -25.04
N ASP A 3 -67.25 20.18 -23.78
CA ASP A 3 -67.74 20.95 -22.60
C ASP A 3 -67.63 19.88 -21.48
N MET A 4 -67.07 20.26 -20.33
CA MET A 4 -67.84 20.48 -19.11
C MET A 4 -68.67 19.30 -18.60
N PHE A 5 -68.31 18.83 -17.40
CA PHE A 5 -69.33 18.79 -16.34
C PHE A 5 -68.67 18.84 -14.96
N LYS A 6 -68.92 19.88 -14.27
CA LYS A 6 -68.86 20.12 -12.82
C LYS A 6 -70.06 19.43 -12.17
N LEU A 7 -69.86 19.07 -10.90
CA LEU A 7 -70.80 19.19 -9.77
C LEU A 7 -70.21 18.46 -8.59
N SER A 8 -69.83 19.06 -7.53
CA SER A 8 -70.50 19.84 -6.50
C SER A 8 -71.20 19.02 -5.41
N GLY A 9 -70.76 19.32 -4.20
CA GLY A 9 -71.60 19.34 -3.03
C GLY A 9 -71.30 18.25 -2.02
N SER A 10 -70.74 18.52 -0.91
CA SER A 10 -71.24 19.28 0.24
C SER A 10 -71.79 18.37 1.36
N LYS A 11 -71.07 18.50 2.50
CA LYS A 11 -71.60 18.51 3.88
C LYS A 11 -72.25 17.23 4.44
N MET A 12 -71.71 16.73 5.54
CA MET A 12 -72.36 16.94 6.86
C MET A 12 -71.56 16.15 7.93
N LYS A 13 -70.88 16.77 8.83
CA LYS A 13 -71.19 17.02 10.26
C LYS A 13 -71.46 15.76 11.11
N ALA A 14 -70.53 15.49 11.98
CA ALA A 14 -70.61 15.41 13.46
C ALA A 14 -71.66 14.53 14.10
N LEU A 15 -71.21 13.66 14.99
CA LEU A 15 -71.81 13.34 16.32
C LEU A 15 -70.75 12.49 17.07
N THR A 16 -70.10 12.98 18.04
CA THR A 16 -70.29 13.19 19.49
C THR A 16 -70.63 11.97 20.32
N ALA A 17 -69.86 11.84 21.38
CA ALA A 17 -70.16 11.34 22.74
C ALA A 17 -69.80 9.87 22.93
N ALA A 18 -68.80 9.57 23.76
CA ALA A 18 -68.69 9.65 25.21
C ALA A 18 -69.25 8.43 25.94
N LEU A 19 -68.53 7.99 26.90
CA LEU A 19 -68.79 7.15 28.10
C LEU A 19 -68.02 5.80 28.02
N MET A 20 -67.36 5.29 29.03
CA MET A 20 -67.22 5.59 30.44
C MET A 20 -65.99 4.87 31.01
N LEU A 21 -65.38 5.52 31.91
CA LEU A 21 -64.59 5.08 33.06
C LEU A 21 -65.00 3.69 33.60
N THR A 22 -64.01 2.78 33.74
CA THR A 22 -63.99 1.87 34.87
C THR A 22 -62.60 1.78 35.47
N LEU A 23 -62.46 2.30 36.66
CA LEU A 23 -61.39 2.08 37.59
C LEU A 23 -61.35 0.61 37.98
N ALA A 24 -60.18 -0.04 37.89
CA ALA A 24 -59.86 -1.18 38.73
C ALA A 24 -58.43 -0.99 39.26
N VAL A 25 -58.35 -0.62 40.53
CA VAL A 25 -57.17 -0.62 41.39
C VAL A 25 -56.80 -2.09 41.62
N GLY A 26 -55.57 -2.48 41.30
CA GLY A 26 -55.00 -3.80 41.58
C GLY A 26 -53.52 -3.70 41.85
N MET A 27 -53.18 -3.53 43.09
CA MET A 27 -51.95 -3.79 43.88
C MET A 27 -50.65 -4.13 43.19
N ALA A 28 -49.66 -3.32 43.56
CA ALA A 28 -48.28 -3.60 43.92
C ALA A 28 -47.71 -4.99 43.54
N GLY A 29 -46.77 -4.94 42.63
CA GLY A 29 -45.74 -5.95 42.41
C GLY A 29 -44.43 -5.27 42.14
N CYS A 30 -43.63 -5.07 43.16
CA CYS A 30 -42.20 -4.72 43.05
C CYS A 30 -41.51 -5.87 42.30
N GLY A 31 -41.07 -5.58 41.08
CA GLY A 31 -40.14 -6.39 40.33
C GLY A 31 -39.23 -5.47 39.59
N GLY A 32 -38.16 -5.02 40.28
CA GLY A 32 -37.04 -4.33 39.67
C GLY A 32 -36.33 -5.27 38.67
N GLY A 33 -36.82 -5.29 37.45
CA GLY A 33 -36.09 -5.87 36.34
C GLY A 33 -35.12 -4.83 35.80
N ASP A 34 -33.85 -4.95 36.17
CA ASP A 34 -32.76 -4.30 35.50
C ASP A 34 -32.86 -4.63 34.01
N LYS A 35 -33.42 -3.72 33.23
CA LYS A 35 -33.29 -3.76 31.78
C LYS A 35 -31.81 -3.53 31.52
N LYS A 36 -31.04 -4.63 31.38
CA LYS A 36 -29.71 -4.56 30.71
C LYS A 36 -29.90 -3.74 29.44
N PRO A 37 -29.07 -2.69 29.25
CA PRO A 37 -29.08 -1.96 27.97
C PRO A 37 -28.94 -2.98 26.84
N ALA A 38 -29.80 -2.91 25.85
CA ALA A 38 -29.66 -3.72 24.64
C ALA A 38 -28.23 -3.54 24.12
N PRO A 39 -27.53 -4.58 23.69
CA PRO A 39 -26.18 -4.46 23.16
C PRO A 39 -26.22 -3.42 22.06
N LYS A 40 -25.47 -2.33 22.19
CA LYS A 40 -25.26 -1.40 21.07
C LYS A 40 -24.81 -2.24 19.88
N ALA A 41 -25.56 -2.20 18.79
CA ALA A 41 -25.14 -2.85 17.55
C ALA A 41 -23.70 -2.45 17.25
N GLU A 42 -22.77 -3.40 17.22
CA GLU A 42 -21.38 -3.13 16.92
C GLU A 42 -21.34 -2.44 15.54
N LYS A 43 -20.71 -1.27 15.45
CA LYS A 43 -20.55 -0.54 14.20
C LYS A 43 -19.75 -1.41 13.25
N LYS A 44 -20.31 -1.71 12.08
CA LYS A 44 -19.59 -2.39 11.00
C LYS A 44 -18.94 -1.36 10.10
N PHE A 45 -17.69 -1.60 9.74
CA PHE A 45 -16.89 -0.75 8.87
C PHE A 45 -16.68 -1.41 7.51
N ASN A 46 -16.74 -0.60 6.45
CA ASN A 46 -16.40 -1.00 5.09
C ASN A 46 -15.07 -0.36 4.70
N VAL A 47 -14.06 -1.15 4.40
CA VAL A 47 -12.74 -0.68 4.03
C VAL A 47 -12.40 -1.10 2.61
N GLY A 48 -12.08 -0.11 1.76
CA GLY A 48 -11.54 -0.36 0.43
C GLY A 48 -10.05 -0.64 0.52
N ILE A 49 -9.58 -1.68 -0.16
CA ILE A 49 -8.14 -1.96 -0.33
C ILE A 49 -7.84 -1.95 -1.81
N VAL A 50 -6.97 -1.04 -2.25
CA VAL A 50 -6.46 -1.01 -3.63
C VAL A 50 -4.99 -1.32 -3.65
N GLN A 51 -4.62 -2.36 -4.38
CA GLN A 51 -3.25 -2.77 -4.66
C GLN A 51 -2.94 -2.50 -6.14
N LEU A 52 -1.75 -1.93 -6.42
CA LEU A 52 -1.37 -1.57 -7.79
C LEU A 52 -1.26 -2.81 -8.69
N VAL A 53 -0.50 -3.81 -8.23
CA VAL A 53 -0.18 -5.04 -8.97
C VAL A 53 0.21 -6.14 -7.97
N GLU A 54 0.19 -7.39 -8.38
CA GLU A 54 0.65 -8.51 -7.57
C GLU A 54 2.16 -8.68 -7.66
N HIS A 55 2.82 -8.62 -6.52
CA HIS A 55 4.18 -9.09 -6.28
C HIS A 55 4.44 -9.22 -4.78
N ALA A 56 5.48 -9.97 -4.41
CA ALA A 56 5.72 -10.43 -3.06
C ALA A 56 5.69 -9.32 -1.98
N ALA A 57 6.23 -8.13 -2.28
CA ALA A 57 6.26 -7.03 -1.31
C ALA A 57 4.87 -6.45 -1.07
N LEU A 58 4.10 -6.15 -2.13
CA LEU A 58 2.76 -5.60 -1.99
C LEU A 58 1.79 -6.61 -1.37
N ASP A 59 1.90 -7.91 -1.72
CA ASP A 59 1.09 -8.98 -1.13
C ASP A 59 1.37 -9.12 0.36
N ALA A 60 2.64 -9.04 0.77
CA ALA A 60 3.04 -9.04 2.17
C ALA A 60 2.50 -7.81 2.93
N ALA A 61 2.57 -6.61 2.34
CA ALA A 61 2.02 -5.39 2.93
C ALA A 61 0.49 -5.46 3.08
N ASN A 62 -0.21 -5.98 2.07
CA ASN A 62 -1.65 -6.19 2.10
C ASN A 62 -2.06 -7.15 3.23
N LYS A 63 -1.38 -8.30 3.30
CA LYS A 63 -1.60 -9.27 4.37
C LYS A 63 -1.34 -8.65 5.74
N GLY A 64 -0.22 -7.95 5.89
CA GLY A 64 0.14 -7.25 7.13
C GLY A 64 -0.92 -6.24 7.55
N PHE A 65 -1.46 -5.45 6.61
CA PHE A 65 -2.53 -4.49 6.87
C PHE A 65 -3.78 -5.14 7.47
N VAL A 66 -4.24 -6.23 6.88
CA VAL A 66 -5.41 -6.98 7.38
C VAL A 66 -5.15 -7.57 8.77
N ASP A 67 -3.97 -8.18 8.95
CA ASP A 67 -3.57 -8.77 10.24
C ASP A 67 -3.39 -7.69 11.32
N GLY A 68 -2.83 -6.51 10.95
CA GLY A 68 -2.69 -5.35 11.83
C GLY A 68 -4.04 -4.82 12.32
N LEU A 69 -5.02 -4.71 11.43
CA LEU A 69 -6.40 -4.39 11.81
C LEU A 69 -6.99 -5.44 12.76
N ALA A 70 -6.81 -6.73 12.45
CA ALA A 70 -7.33 -7.83 13.25
C ALA A 70 -6.73 -7.85 14.67
N LYS A 71 -5.42 -7.59 14.82
CA LYS A 71 -4.73 -7.45 16.10
C LYS A 71 -5.27 -6.27 16.94
N ASN A 72 -5.78 -5.23 16.27
CA ASN A 72 -6.39 -4.07 16.89
C ASN A 72 -7.93 -4.14 17.03
N GLY A 73 -8.49 -5.35 16.89
CA GLY A 73 -9.91 -5.62 17.18
C GLY A 73 -10.86 -5.54 15.99
N PHE A 74 -10.35 -5.24 14.78
CA PHE A 74 -11.15 -5.20 13.55
C PHE A 74 -11.02 -6.52 12.78
N LYS A 75 -11.98 -7.43 12.99
CA LYS A 75 -11.97 -8.78 12.39
C LYS A 75 -12.95 -8.88 11.25
N GLU A 76 -12.46 -9.33 10.09
CA GLU A 76 -13.28 -9.55 8.90
C GLU A 76 -14.46 -10.50 9.19
N GLY A 77 -15.62 -10.16 8.63
CA GLY A 77 -16.86 -10.90 8.87
C GLY A 77 -17.55 -10.60 10.20
N LYS A 78 -16.82 -10.00 11.18
CA LYS A 78 -17.41 -9.60 12.47
C LYS A 78 -17.82 -8.13 12.46
N ASN A 79 -16.86 -7.21 12.42
CA ASN A 79 -17.08 -5.78 12.55
C ASN A 79 -16.42 -4.96 11.42
N ILE A 80 -15.77 -5.61 10.45
CA ILE A 80 -15.20 -5.02 9.27
C ILE A 80 -15.44 -5.90 8.04
N THR A 81 -15.60 -5.26 6.89
CA THR A 81 -15.60 -5.88 5.56
C THR A 81 -14.60 -5.21 4.67
N PHE A 82 -13.99 -5.96 3.76
CA PHE A 82 -13.01 -5.45 2.82
C PHE A 82 -13.51 -5.55 1.38
N ASP A 83 -13.47 -4.44 0.65
CA ASP A 83 -13.58 -4.40 -0.81
C ASP A 83 -12.16 -4.40 -1.37
N ARG A 84 -11.63 -5.59 -1.71
CA ARG A 84 -10.27 -5.78 -2.21
C ARG A 84 -10.24 -5.68 -3.72
N GLN A 85 -9.39 -4.79 -4.22
CA GLN A 85 -9.24 -4.53 -5.65
C GLN A 85 -7.75 -4.53 -6.03
N ASN A 86 -7.44 -5.10 -7.21
CA ASN A 86 -6.13 -5.07 -7.83
C ASN A 86 -6.24 -4.32 -9.16
N ALA A 87 -5.40 -3.33 -9.36
CA ALA A 87 -5.43 -2.50 -10.55
C ALA A 87 -4.67 -3.11 -11.74
N GLN A 88 -3.89 -4.18 -11.52
CA GLN A 88 -3.10 -4.85 -12.55
C GLN A 88 -2.15 -3.89 -13.30
N ALA A 89 -1.57 -2.95 -12.56
CA ALA A 89 -0.70 -1.88 -13.07
C ALA A 89 -1.35 -0.97 -14.12
N ASP A 90 -2.68 -0.96 -14.21
CA ASP A 90 -3.43 -0.15 -15.18
C ASP A 90 -4.00 1.11 -14.51
N GLN A 91 -3.71 2.27 -15.11
CA GLN A 91 -4.13 3.57 -14.59
C GLN A 91 -5.66 3.76 -14.67
N SER A 92 -6.32 3.20 -15.68
CA SER A 92 -7.78 3.28 -15.83
C SER A 92 -8.47 2.44 -14.77
N ASN A 93 -7.91 1.26 -14.47
CA ASN A 93 -8.40 0.42 -13.37
C ASN A 93 -8.24 1.14 -12.02
N LEU A 94 -7.11 1.79 -11.75
CA LEU A 94 -6.92 2.60 -10.53
C LEU A 94 -8.01 3.65 -10.39
N GLN A 95 -8.32 4.39 -11.47
CA GLN A 95 -9.36 5.42 -11.44
C GLN A 95 -10.75 4.81 -11.20
N ASN A 96 -11.07 3.70 -11.86
CA ASN A 96 -12.35 2.99 -11.67
C ASN A 96 -12.51 2.47 -10.23
N ILE A 97 -11.44 1.90 -9.65
CA ILE A 97 -11.41 1.42 -8.27
C ILE A 97 -11.60 2.59 -7.29
N ALA A 98 -10.90 3.70 -7.51
CA ALA A 98 -11.05 4.90 -6.69
C ALA A 98 -12.50 5.43 -6.69
N ASN A 99 -13.10 5.55 -7.88
CA ASN A 99 -14.50 5.96 -8.03
C ASN A 99 -15.46 4.95 -7.36
N ARG A 100 -15.20 3.64 -7.45
CA ARG A 100 -15.97 2.61 -6.78
C ARG A 100 -16.00 2.82 -5.27
N PHE A 101 -14.84 3.06 -4.65
CA PHE A 101 -14.77 3.26 -3.20
C PHE A 101 -15.49 4.54 -2.77
N VAL A 102 -15.38 5.62 -3.54
CA VAL A 102 -16.10 6.88 -3.28
C VAL A 102 -17.62 6.67 -3.37
N ASN A 103 -18.09 6.02 -4.43
CA ASN A 103 -19.51 5.76 -4.64
C ASN A 103 -20.09 4.80 -3.57
N ASN A 104 -19.32 3.82 -3.13
CA ASN A 104 -19.69 2.89 -2.06
C ASN A 104 -19.56 3.51 -0.66
N LYS A 105 -19.05 4.74 -0.55
CA LYS A 105 -18.86 5.48 0.70
C LYS A 105 -18.16 4.62 1.76
N VAL A 106 -17.03 4.01 1.39
CA VAL A 106 -16.24 3.23 2.33
C VAL A 106 -15.77 4.09 3.49
N ASP A 107 -15.62 3.51 4.70
CA ASP A 107 -15.23 4.25 5.91
C ASP A 107 -13.73 4.64 5.92
N LEU A 108 -12.91 3.88 5.17
CA LEU A 108 -11.46 4.08 5.05
C LEU A 108 -10.96 3.40 3.77
N ILE A 109 -9.92 3.96 3.16
CA ILE A 109 -9.21 3.34 2.04
C ILE A 109 -7.78 3.00 2.46
N CYS A 110 -7.37 1.75 2.23
CA CYS A 110 -5.98 1.33 2.23
C CYS A 110 -5.45 1.39 0.79
N ALA A 111 -4.41 2.20 0.58
CA ALA A 111 -3.76 2.34 -0.73
C ALA A 111 -2.37 1.70 -0.68
N ILE A 112 -2.15 0.67 -1.48
CA ILE A 112 -0.91 -0.09 -1.54
C ILE A 112 -0.16 0.28 -2.82
N ALA A 113 1.01 0.87 -2.68
CA ALA A 113 1.86 1.53 -3.65
C ALA A 113 1.50 3.00 -3.97
N THR A 114 2.50 3.76 -4.38
CA THR A 114 2.38 5.21 -4.66
C THR A 114 1.32 5.54 -5.71
N PRO A 115 1.24 4.88 -6.89
CA PRO A 115 0.21 5.18 -7.89
C PRO A 115 -1.21 4.94 -7.37
N SER A 116 -1.42 3.90 -6.56
CA SER A 116 -2.71 3.62 -5.92
C SER A 116 -3.13 4.76 -4.99
N ALA A 117 -2.20 5.23 -4.15
CA ALA A 117 -2.46 6.32 -3.22
C ALA A 117 -2.76 7.64 -3.96
N GLN A 118 -2.03 7.94 -5.03
CA GLN A 118 -2.27 9.10 -5.87
C GLN A 118 -3.68 9.06 -6.49
N SER A 119 -4.09 7.92 -7.01
CA SER A 119 -5.41 7.75 -7.63
C SER A 119 -6.55 8.00 -6.63
N VAL A 120 -6.52 7.36 -5.46
CA VAL A 120 -7.58 7.53 -4.46
C VAL A 120 -7.53 8.92 -3.80
N ALA A 121 -6.35 9.50 -3.58
CA ALA A 121 -6.22 10.86 -3.04
C ALA A 121 -6.72 11.95 -4.00
N ASN A 122 -6.68 11.68 -5.31
CA ASN A 122 -7.29 12.55 -6.32
C ASN A 122 -8.83 12.43 -6.34
N ALA A 123 -9.35 11.21 -6.11
CA ALA A 123 -10.79 10.94 -6.17
C ALA A 123 -11.56 11.44 -4.94
N THR A 124 -10.94 11.51 -3.76
CA THR A 124 -11.59 11.97 -2.52
C THR A 124 -10.68 12.78 -1.61
N LYS A 125 -11.28 13.78 -0.93
CA LYS A 125 -10.62 14.54 0.14
C LYS A 125 -11.26 14.29 1.50
N ASP A 126 -12.33 13.49 1.55
CA ASP A 126 -13.16 13.28 2.74
C ASP A 126 -12.91 11.89 3.36
N ILE A 127 -12.81 10.84 2.54
CA ILE A 127 -12.58 9.50 3.04
C ILE A 127 -11.12 9.40 3.54
N PRO A 128 -10.89 8.94 4.78
CA PRO A 128 -9.55 8.67 5.29
C PRO A 128 -8.79 7.69 4.41
N ILE A 129 -7.54 8.00 4.10
CA ILE A 129 -6.64 7.14 3.32
C ILE A 129 -5.42 6.79 4.16
N VAL A 130 -5.14 5.51 4.33
CA VAL A 130 -3.88 5.02 4.88
C VAL A 130 -3.09 4.35 3.77
N GLY A 131 -1.86 4.80 3.55
CA GLY A 131 -0.98 4.26 2.53
C GLY A 131 0.07 3.31 3.13
N THR A 132 0.46 2.32 2.35
CA THR A 132 1.60 1.43 2.64
C THR A 132 2.38 1.16 1.36
N ALA A 133 3.65 0.81 1.47
CA ALA A 133 4.54 0.65 0.32
C ALA A 133 4.58 1.94 -0.54
N ILE A 134 4.76 3.08 0.11
CA ILE A 134 4.86 4.40 -0.52
C ILE A 134 6.20 5.01 -0.13
N THR A 135 7.04 5.30 -1.12
CA THR A 135 8.41 5.71 -0.90
C THR A 135 8.51 7.10 -0.25
N ASP A 136 7.86 8.11 -0.82
CA ASP A 136 7.85 9.47 -0.25
C ASP A 136 6.51 10.17 -0.50
N TYR A 137 5.78 10.41 0.57
CA TYR A 137 4.44 10.99 0.52
C TYR A 137 4.43 12.45 0.06
N LYS A 138 5.45 13.23 0.45
CA LYS A 138 5.55 14.63 0.09
C LYS A 138 5.88 14.79 -1.38
N SER A 139 6.88 14.09 -1.88
CA SER A 139 7.27 14.12 -3.30
C SER A 139 6.17 13.56 -4.20
N ALA A 140 5.41 12.57 -3.71
CA ALA A 140 4.22 12.04 -4.39
C ALA A 140 3.00 12.99 -4.32
N LYS A 141 3.13 14.16 -3.66
CA LYS A 141 2.07 15.18 -3.49
C LYS A 141 0.83 14.66 -2.74
N LEU A 142 1.01 13.68 -1.87
CA LEU A 142 -0.05 13.09 -1.06
C LEU A 142 -0.28 13.88 0.24
N VAL A 143 0.79 14.43 0.80
CA VAL A 143 0.79 15.20 2.04
C VAL A 143 1.55 16.51 1.88
N LYS A 144 1.30 17.46 2.78
CA LYS A 144 2.04 18.72 2.83
C LYS A 144 3.40 18.54 3.48
N ASP A 145 3.45 17.69 4.53
CA ASP A 145 4.66 17.35 5.27
C ASP A 145 4.51 15.96 5.91
N ASN A 146 5.61 15.19 6.05
CA ASN A 146 5.56 13.85 6.59
C ASN A 146 5.31 13.83 8.12
N ALA A 147 5.73 14.86 8.85
CA ALA A 147 5.50 14.96 10.30
C ALA A 147 4.05 15.40 10.62
N LYS A 148 3.45 16.23 9.74
CA LYS A 148 2.07 16.67 9.86
C LYS A 148 1.41 16.71 8.47
N PRO A 149 0.79 15.61 8.04
CA PRO A 149 0.28 15.44 6.68
C PRO A 149 -0.61 16.58 6.16
N GLY A 150 -1.55 17.05 6.97
CA GLY A 150 -2.44 18.16 6.63
C GLY A 150 -3.40 17.86 5.46
N THR A 151 -3.62 16.58 5.15
CA THR A 151 -4.55 16.05 4.13
C THR A 151 -5.31 14.87 4.71
N ASN A 152 -6.22 14.28 3.95
CA ASN A 152 -6.89 13.03 4.35
C ASN A 152 -6.02 11.77 4.20
N VAL A 153 -4.72 11.91 3.93
CA VAL A 153 -3.76 10.82 3.70
C VAL A 153 -2.75 10.76 4.84
N THR A 154 -2.48 9.55 5.31
CA THR A 154 -1.36 9.19 6.19
C THR A 154 -0.89 7.78 5.85
N GLY A 155 0.06 7.22 6.61
CA GLY A 155 0.47 5.82 6.46
C GLY A 155 1.93 5.58 6.79
N THR A 156 2.51 4.57 6.13
CA THR A 156 3.89 4.14 6.33
C THR A 156 4.72 4.31 5.07
N THR A 157 6.00 4.69 5.23
CA THR A 157 6.94 4.80 4.09
C THR A 157 7.81 3.56 3.98
N ASP A 158 8.07 3.15 2.74
CA ASP A 158 8.99 2.08 2.38
C ASP A 158 10.34 2.60 1.84
N MET A 159 10.68 3.85 2.10
CA MET A 159 11.97 4.38 1.69
C MET A 159 13.10 3.50 2.22
N ASN A 160 13.82 2.88 1.31
CA ASN A 160 14.93 1.99 1.59
C ASN A 160 16.24 2.77 1.83
N PRO A 161 17.24 2.16 2.49
CA PRO A 161 18.52 2.79 2.79
C PRO A 161 19.45 2.77 1.57
N ILE A 162 19.16 3.60 0.58
CA ILE A 162 19.83 3.59 -0.74
C ILE A 162 21.35 3.81 -0.62
N LYS A 163 21.78 4.64 0.31
CA LYS A 163 23.21 4.83 0.58
C LYS A 163 23.88 3.53 1.00
N GLU A 164 23.30 2.84 1.95
CA GLU A 164 23.80 1.55 2.45
C GLU A 164 23.70 0.46 1.37
N GLN A 165 22.71 0.55 0.48
CA GLN A 165 22.59 -0.37 -0.66
C GLN A 165 23.66 -0.10 -1.72
N VAL A 166 24.09 1.13 -1.93
CA VAL A 166 25.26 1.45 -2.77
C VAL A 166 26.54 0.88 -2.15
N GLU A 167 26.71 1.00 -0.83
CA GLU A 167 27.84 0.39 -0.11
C GLU A 167 27.80 -1.15 -0.18
N LEU A 168 26.61 -1.74 -0.08
CA LEU A 168 26.37 -3.16 -0.27
C LEU A 168 26.81 -3.62 -1.66
N LEU A 169 26.42 -2.88 -2.70
CA LEU A 169 26.80 -3.15 -4.08
C LEU A 169 28.33 -3.19 -4.22
N GLN A 170 29.05 -2.20 -3.69
CA GLN A 170 30.51 -2.16 -3.77
C GLN A 170 31.18 -3.30 -3.00
N LYS A 171 30.60 -3.77 -1.89
CA LYS A 171 31.12 -4.95 -1.16
C LYS A 171 30.94 -6.23 -1.93
N VAL A 172 29.84 -6.38 -2.67
CA VAL A 172 29.48 -7.60 -3.41
C VAL A 172 30.12 -7.62 -4.79
N VAL A 173 30.24 -6.45 -5.44
CA VAL A 173 30.87 -6.28 -6.76
C VAL A 173 31.94 -5.20 -6.67
N PRO A 174 33.09 -5.46 -6.02
CA PRO A 174 34.09 -4.43 -5.70
C PRO A 174 34.77 -3.82 -6.94
N THR A 175 34.70 -4.48 -8.08
CA THR A 175 35.25 -4.00 -9.36
C THR A 175 34.29 -3.13 -10.15
N ALA A 176 33.03 -3.00 -9.70
CA ALA A 176 32.03 -2.21 -10.40
C ALA A 176 32.43 -0.74 -10.52
N LYS A 177 32.26 -0.18 -11.70
CA LYS A 177 32.43 1.24 -12.05
C LYS A 177 31.15 1.80 -12.65
N ASN A 178 30.47 1.01 -13.47
CA ASN A 178 29.23 1.37 -14.14
C ASN A 178 28.08 0.52 -13.58
N VAL A 179 27.07 1.16 -13.06
CA VAL A 179 25.88 0.49 -12.54
C VAL A 179 24.68 0.88 -13.40
N GLY A 180 24.01 -0.13 -13.94
CA GLY A 180 22.76 0.08 -14.67
C GLY A 180 21.60 0.23 -13.69
N VAL A 181 20.63 1.08 -13.98
CA VAL A 181 19.36 1.13 -13.29
C VAL A 181 18.23 1.02 -14.30
N ILE A 182 17.27 0.13 -14.02
CA ILE A 182 16.07 -0.03 -14.84
C ILE A 182 14.86 0.27 -13.96
N TYR A 183 13.97 1.12 -14.44
CA TYR A 183 12.79 1.54 -13.68
C TYR A 183 11.65 2.02 -14.58
N CYS A 184 10.43 2.01 -14.06
CA CYS A 184 9.25 2.50 -14.75
C CYS A 184 9.21 4.03 -14.71
N SER A 185 9.21 4.67 -15.90
CA SER A 185 9.23 6.13 -16.03
C SER A 185 7.99 6.84 -15.49
N SER A 186 6.87 6.11 -15.34
CA SER A 186 5.61 6.66 -14.80
C SER A 186 5.50 6.52 -13.26
N GLU A 187 6.45 5.84 -12.61
CA GLU A 187 6.46 5.66 -11.17
C GLU A 187 7.34 6.72 -10.49
N VAL A 188 6.72 7.73 -9.87
CA VAL A 188 7.44 8.80 -9.16
C VAL A 188 8.29 8.28 -8.00
N ASN A 189 7.87 7.20 -7.33
CA ASN A 189 8.65 6.50 -6.30
C ASN A 189 9.99 6.00 -6.84
N SER A 190 10.02 5.46 -8.04
CA SER A 190 11.24 4.97 -8.68
C SER A 190 12.16 6.11 -9.06
N GLN A 191 11.64 7.18 -9.66
CA GLN A 191 12.42 8.36 -10.03
C GLN A 191 13.13 8.99 -8.82
N ILE A 192 12.44 9.14 -7.69
CA ILE A 192 13.01 9.68 -6.46
C ILE A 192 14.20 8.84 -5.97
N GLN A 193 14.04 7.50 -5.99
CA GLN A 193 15.10 6.59 -5.58
C GLN A 193 16.29 6.63 -6.53
N VAL A 194 16.03 6.71 -7.84
CA VAL A 194 17.10 6.84 -8.85
C VAL A 194 17.89 8.14 -8.68
N ASP A 195 17.23 9.25 -8.35
CA ASP A 195 17.91 10.53 -8.09
C ASP A 195 18.80 10.45 -6.84
N ILE A 196 18.35 9.79 -5.77
CA ILE A 196 19.17 9.50 -4.59
C ILE A 196 20.32 8.56 -4.96
N LEU A 197 20.03 7.47 -5.69
CA LEU A 197 21.04 6.50 -6.15
C LEU A 197 22.17 7.19 -6.92
N LYS A 198 21.86 8.07 -7.87
CA LYS A 198 22.84 8.82 -8.64
C LYS A 198 23.78 9.63 -7.76
N LYS A 199 23.21 10.32 -6.76
CA LYS A 199 23.98 11.13 -5.81
C LYS A 199 24.91 10.26 -4.97
N GLU A 200 24.39 9.17 -4.38
CA GLU A 200 25.17 8.30 -3.52
C GLU A 200 26.22 7.49 -4.31
N ALA A 201 25.88 7.05 -5.52
CA ALA A 201 26.79 6.38 -6.43
C ALA A 201 27.95 7.29 -6.86
N ALA A 202 27.67 8.53 -7.24
CA ALA A 202 28.70 9.52 -7.62
C ALA A 202 29.68 9.78 -6.48
N ALA A 203 29.20 9.87 -5.24
CA ALA A 203 30.03 10.03 -4.03
C ALA A 203 30.98 8.84 -3.80
N LYS A 204 30.67 7.67 -4.39
CA LYS A 204 31.48 6.44 -4.32
C LYS A 204 32.25 6.14 -5.60
N GLY A 205 32.29 7.07 -6.55
CA GLY A 205 33.01 6.94 -7.83
C GLY A 205 32.33 5.97 -8.83
N LEU A 206 31.04 5.69 -8.63
CA LEU A 206 30.25 4.89 -9.56
C LEU A 206 29.50 5.77 -10.56
N THR A 207 29.39 5.29 -11.79
CA THR A 207 28.60 5.93 -12.85
C THR A 207 27.29 5.19 -13.05
N ILE A 208 26.16 5.89 -13.01
CA ILE A 208 24.84 5.32 -13.27
C ILE A 208 24.49 5.43 -14.76
N LYS A 209 24.04 4.32 -15.34
CA LYS A 209 23.45 4.25 -16.69
C LYS A 209 22.00 3.83 -16.59
N GLU A 210 21.12 4.66 -17.09
CA GLU A 210 19.67 4.48 -16.96
C GLU A 210 19.05 3.82 -18.20
N ALA A 211 18.08 2.95 -17.97
CA ALA A 211 17.09 2.52 -18.95
C ALA A 211 15.72 2.57 -18.29
N THR A 212 14.72 3.02 -19.03
CA THR A 212 13.35 3.11 -18.51
C THR A 212 12.42 2.16 -19.24
N VAL A 213 11.38 1.72 -18.53
CA VAL A 213 10.29 0.93 -19.08
C VAL A 213 8.98 1.67 -18.86
N SER A 214 7.97 1.33 -19.66
CA SER A 214 6.59 1.78 -19.45
C SER A 214 5.70 0.62 -19.00
N THR A 215 6.04 -0.59 -19.44
CA THR A 215 5.32 -1.83 -19.15
C THR A 215 6.31 -2.99 -18.95
N VAL A 216 5.82 -4.11 -18.44
CA VAL A 216 6.61 -5.35 -18.29
C VAL A 216 7.20 -5.85 -19.62
N ASN A 217 6.57 -5.53 -20.75
CA ASN A 217 7.03 -5.96 -22.09
C ASN A 217 8.33 -5.28 -22.51
N ASP A 218 8.67 -4.14 -21.94
CA ASP A 218 9.86 -3.37 -22.29
C ASP A 218 11.13 -3.86 -21.56
N ILE A 219 10.96 -4.68 -20.49
CA ILE A 219 12.04 -5.07 -19.58
C ILE A 219 13.20 -5.76 -20.27
N GLN A 220 12.92 -6.71 -21.17
CA GLN A 220 13.98 -7.42 -21.89
C GLN A 220 14.80 -6.46 -22.75
N GLN A 221 14.15 -5.57 -23.50
CA GLN A 221 14.83 -4.59 -24.34
C GLN A 221 15.64 -3.60 -23.50
N ALA A 222 15.09 -3.13 -22.39
CA ALA A 222 15.80 -2.24 -21.45
C ALA A 222 17.05 -2.93 -20.88
N ALA A 223 16.94 -4.20 -20.45
CA ALA A 223 18.07 -4.99 -19.97
C ALA A 223 19.15 -5.17 -21.04
N HIS A 224 18.77 -5.57 -22.25
CA HIS A 224 19.71 -5.73 -23.36
C HIS A 224 20.43 -4.43 -23.73
N SER A 225 19.79 -3.28 -23.57
CA SER A 225 20.40 -1.96 -23.84
C SER A 225 21.59 -1.64 -22.93
N LEU A 226 21.65 -2.26 -21.75
CA LEU A 226 22.68 -2.06 -20.72
C LEU A 226 23.76 -3.15 -20.72
N ILE A 227 23.50 -4.33 -21.28
CA ILE A 227 24.47 -5.44 -21.35
C ILE A 227 25.75 -4.99 -22.06
N GLY A 228 26.90 -5.35 -21.47
CA GLY A 228 28.24 -4.94 -21.95
C GLY A 228 28.61 -3.49 -21.67
N LYS A 229 27.72 -2.71 -21.06
CA LYS A 229 27.95 -1.31 -20.70
C LYS A 229 27.99 -1.07 -19.18
N VAL A 230 27.57 -2.06 -18.39
CA VAL A 230 27.47 -1.99 -16.92
C VAL A 230 28.04 -3.24 -16.28
N ASP A 231 28.49 -3.11 -15.03
CA ASP A 231 29.10 -4.16 -14.23
C ASP A 231 28.12 -4.83 -13.25
N ALA A 232 27.01 -4.13 -12.95
CA ALA A 232 25.90 -4.60 -12.13
C ALA A 232 24.63 -3.83 -12.49
N LEU A 233 23.47 -4.40 -12.16
CA LEU A 233 22.20 -3.66 -12.16
C LEU A 233 21.78 -3.35 -10.72
N TYR A 234 21.12 -2.23 -10.55
CA TYR A 234 20.35 -1.88 -9.36
C TYR A 234 18.88 -1.69 -9.77
N ILE A 235 17.98 -2.35 -9.05
CA ILE A 235 16.54 -2.21 -9.26
C ILE A 235 15.96 -1.49 -8.04
N PRO A 236 15.35 -0.30 -8.19
CA PRO A 236 14.68 0.40 -7.10
C PRO A 236 13.39 -0.32 -6.69
N THR A 237 12.70 0.12 -5.64
CA THR A 237 11.34 -0.32 -5.33
C THR A 237 10.38 0.15 -6.42
N ASP A 238 10.37 -0.57 -7.52
CA ASP A 238 9.59 -0.32 -8.73
C ASP A 238 8.61 -1.46 -8.93
N ASN A 239 7.32 -1.14 -8.99
CA ASN A 239 6.29 -2.17 -8.98
C ASN A 239 6.23 -2.95 -10.31
N ILE A 240 6.51 -2.29 -11.43
CA ILE A 240 6.58 -2.95 -12.74
C ILE A 240 7.77 -3.91 -12.77
N MET A 241 8.94 -3.46 -12.31
CA MET A 241 10.14 -4.30 -12.24
C MET A 241 9.95 -5.47 -11.28
N ALA A 242 9.44 -5.23 -10.06
CA ALA A 242 9.20 -6.25 -9.06
C ALA A 242 8.22 -7.35 -9.55
N SER A 243 7.17 -6.96 -10.27
CA SER A 243 6.18 -7.91 -10.83
C SER A 243 6.76 -8.81 -11.93
N ALA A 244 7.86 -8.41 -12.56
CA ALA A 244 8.47 -9.12 -13.69
C ALA A 244 9.97 -9.41 -13.49
N MET A 245 10.45 -9.44 -12.26
CA MET A 245 11.85 -9.79 -11.92
C MET A 245 12.34 -11.09 -12.59
N PRO A 246 11.55 -12.17 -12.68
CA PRO A 246 12.00 -13.38 -13.39
C PRO A 246 12.35 -13.12 -14.85
N THR A 247 11.64 -12.22 -15.52
CA THR A 247 11.93 -11.83 -16.92
C THR A 247 13.26 -11.09 -17.01
N LEU A 248 13.53 -10.14 -16.11
CA LEU A 248 14.82 -9.48 -16.01
C LEU A 248 15.95 -10.47 -15.72
N CYS A 249 15.77 -11.31 -14.71
CA CYS A 249 16.79 -12.27 -14.26
C CYS A 249 17.16 -13.27 -15.34
N LYS A 250 16.21 -13.70 -16.19
CA LYS A 250 16.50 -14.57 -17.33
C LYS A 250 17.54 -13.94 -18.27
N VAL A 251 17.39 -12.66 -18.58
CA VAL A 251 18.32 -11.93 -19.46
C VAL A 251 19.67 -11.71 -18.78
N THR A 252 19.68 -11.32 -17.53
CA THR A 252 20.93 -11.03 -16.80
C THR A 252 21.75 -12.27 -16.48
N ASP A 253 21.10 -13.42 -16.28
CA ASP A 253 21.74 -14.70 -16.00
C ASP A 253 22.56 -15.23 -17.18
N GLU A 254 22.06 -15.04 -18.41
CA GLU A 254 22.75 -15.45 -19.65
C GLU A 254 24.14 -14.81 -19.76
N VAL A 255 24.30 -13.59 -19.22
CA VAL A 255 25.55 -12.81 -19.27
C VAL A 255 26.22 -12.67 -17.91
N LYS A 256 25.74 -13.37 -16.89
CA LYS A 256 26.23 -13.33 -15.50
C LYS A 256 26.29 -11.90 -14.92
N LEU A 257 25.32 -11.06 -15.23
CA LEU A 257 25.22 -9.69 -14.72
C LEU A 257 24.50 -9.69 -13.37
N PRO A 258 25.16 -9.30 -12.24
CA PRO A 258 24.53 -9.28 -10.93
C PRO A 258 23.45 -8.20 -10.83
N VAL A 259 22.34 -8.55 -10.15
CA VAL A 259 21.22 -7.64 -9.90
C VAL A 259 21.11 -7.38 -8.41
N ILE A 260 21.43 -6.17 -7.99
CA ILE A 260 21.24 -5.69 -6.62
C ILE A 260 19.84 -5.10 -6.54
N CYS A 261 19.10 -5.44 -5.50
CA CYS A 261 17.69 -5.13 -5.37
C CYS A 261 17.45 -4.14 -4.24
N ALA A 262 16.45 -3.28 -4.38
CA ALA A 262 16.07 -2.36 -3.30
C ALA A 262 15.22 -3.06 -2.23
N GLU A 263 14.52 -4.17 -2.56
CA GLU A 263 13.60 -4.81 -1.62
C GLU A 263 13.68 -6.36 -1.64
N PRO A 264 13.24 -7.03 -0.53
CA PRO A 264 13.37 -8.49 -0.38
C PRO A 264 12.62 -9.34 -1.39
N GLY A 265 11.46 -8.90 -1.88
CA GLY A 265 10.66 -9.64 -2.86
C GLY A 265 11.37 -9.79 -4.19
N GLU A 266 12.08 -8.75 -4.64
CA GLU A 266 12.91 -8.79 -5.85
C GLU A 266 14.05 -9.84 -5.74
N VAL A 267 14.67 -9.95 -4.56
CA VAL A 267 15.69 -10.99 -4.32
C VAL A 267 15.07 -12.39 -4.36
N LYS A 268 13.89 -12.56 -3.74
CA LYS A 268 13.13 -13.83 -3.77
C LYS A 268 12.70 -14.21 -5.18
N ALA A 269 12.47 -13.22 -6.04
CA ALA A 269 12.09 -13.39 -7.44
C ALA A 269 13.29 -13.58 -8.39
N GLY A 270 14.54 -13.62 -7.88
CA GLY A 270 15.72 -13.97 -8.67
C GLY A 270 16.89 -13.00 -8.59
N GLY A 271 16.75 -11.85 -7.95
CA GLY A 271 17.85 -10.93 -7.68
C GLY A 271 18.91 -11.51 -6.76
N LEU A 272 20.02 -10.83 -6.58
CA LEU A 272 21.17 -11.32 -5.83
C LEU A 272 21.09 -11.02 -4.32
N ILE A 273 20.88 -9.77 -3.97
CA ILE A 273 20.99 -9.31 -2.58
C ILE A 273 20.27 -7.97 -2.40
N THR A 274 19.76 -7.75 -1.20
CA THR A 274 19.28 -6.45 -0.73
C THR A 274 19.60 -6.21 0.73
N LEU A 275 19.52 -4.96 1.15
CA LEU A 275 19.33 -4.52 2.52
C LEU A 275 18.01 -3.72 2.53
N GLY A 276 16.93 -4.30 3.01
CA GLY A 276 15.60 -3.74 2.87
C GLY A 276 14.73 -3.88 4.12
N ILE A 277 13.52 -3.38 4.01
CA ILE A 277 12.49 -3.41 5.06
C ILE A 277 11.66 -4.70 4.97
N ASP A 278 10.90 -4.95 6.05
CA ASP A 278 9.90 -6.02 6.09
C ASP A 278 8.52 -5.46 5.71
N TYR A 279 8.03 -5.80 4.52
CA TYR A 279 6.75 -5.30 4.01
C TYR A 279 5.53 -5.84 4.77
N TYR A 280 5.62 -7.03 5.35
CA TYR A 280 4.55 -7.53 6.20
C TYR A 280 4.42 -6.68 7.48
N MET A 281 5.54 -6.41 8.16
CA MET A 281 5.55 -5.53 9.34
C MET A 281 5.15 -4.10 8.99
N LEU A 282 5.53 -3.61 7.80
CA LEU A 282 5.08 -2.30 7.30
C LEU A 282 3.56 -2.24 7.18
N GLY A 283 2.97 -3.28 6.61
CA GLY A 283 1.52 -3.43 6.52
C GLY A 283 0.84 -3.52 7.88
N GLU A 284 1.41 -4.28 8.83
CA GLU A 284 0.87 -4.37 10.20
C GLU A 284 0.82 -3.00 10.89
N GLU A 285 1.88 -2.21 10.76
CA GLU A 285 1.92 -0.84 11.29
C GLU A 285 0.83 0.04 10.65
N THR A 286 0.65 -0.09 9.32
CA THR A 286 -0.42 0.61 8.59
C THR A 286 -1.80 0.20 9.08
N GLY A 287 -2.01 -1.09 9.36
CA GLY A 287 -3.25 -1.62 9.92
C GLY A 287 -3.53 -1.07 11.34
N ALA A 288 -2.48 -0.90 12.15
CA ALA A 288 -2.60 -0.27 13.47
C ALA A 288 -3.01 1.20 13.33
N MET A 289 -2.41 1.95 12.40
CA MET A 289 -2.80 3.35 12.10
C MET A 289 -4.26 3.43 11.62
N ALA A 290 -4.69 2.53 10.76
CA ALA A 290 -6.09 2.44 10.32
C ALA A 290 -7.05 2.21 11.48
N ALA A 291 -6.68 1.35 12.42
CA ALA A 291 -7.47 1.07 13.63
C ALA A 291 -7.61 2.32 14.53
N GLU A 292 -6.57 3.12 14.66
CA GLU A 292 -6.64 4.41 15.39
C GLU A 292 -7.68 5.35 14.76
N ILE A 293 -7.70 5.42 13.41
CA ILE A 293 -8.65 6.26 12.66
C ILE A 293 -10.08 5.73 12.80
N LEU A 294 -10.30 4.42 12.57
CA LEU A 294 -11.63 3.81 12.66
C LEU A 294 -12.23 3.90 14.06
N ASN A 295 -11.39 3.89 15.13
CA ASN A 295 -11.78 4.12 16.50
C ASN A 295 -12.02 5.60 16.85
N GLY A 296 -11.79 6.54 15.91
CA GLY A 296 -11.91 7.98 16.13
C GLY A 296 -10.85 8.57 17.04
N LYS A 297 -9.75 7.85 17.31
CA LYS A 297 -8.65 8.29 18.16
C LYS A 297 -7.69 9.25 17.48
N ALA A 298 -7.60 9.17 16.16
CA ALA A 298 -6.70 9.98 15.35
C ALA A 298 -7.35 10.36 14.01
N LYS A 299 -6.80 11.41 13.39
CA LYS A 299 -7.20 11.84 12.03
C LYS A 299 -5.98 11.82 11.13
N PRO A 300 -6.11 11.41 9.87
CA PRO A 300 -4.97 11.32 8.95
C PRO A 300 -4.10 12.57 8.89
N GLN A 301 -4.72 13.75 8.87
CA GLN A 301 -4.02 15.03 8.74
C GLN A 301 -3.06 15.34 9.91
N ASP A 302 -3.25 14.70 11.06
CA ASP A 302 -2.46 14.90 12.29
C ASP A 302 -1.54 13.70 12.61
N MET A 303 -1.61 12.62 11.84
CA MET A 303 -0.81 11.42 12.01
C MET A 303 0.44 11.47 11.14
N ALA A 304 1.61 11.60 11.76
CA ALA A 304 2.88 11.55 11.05
C ALA A 304 3.04 10.25 10.24
N ILE A 305 3.69 10.35 9.08
CA ILE A 305 4.12 9.18 8.29
C ILE A 305 5.12 8.39 9.14
N ARG A 306 4.88 7.08 9.28
CA ARG A 306 5.74 6.19 10.08
C ARG A 306 6.71 5.44 9.17
N SER A 307 7.88 5.08 9.68
CA SER A 307 8.92 4.35 8.96
C SER A 307 9.51 3.25 9.81
N GLN A 308 9.93 2.16 9.19
CA GLN A 308 10.77 1.16 9.85
C GLN A 308 12.17 1.71 10.08
N LYS A 309 12.77 1.34 11.22
CA LYS A 309 14.12 1.76 11.60
C LYS A 309 15.16 0.65 11.42
N GLN A 310 14.69 -0.57 11.17
CA GLN A 310 15.55 -1.74 11.03
C GLN A 310 15.47 -2.28 9.61
N PHE A 311 16.62 -2.52 9.04
CA PHE A 311 16.77 -3.13 7.73
C PHE A 311 17.37 -4.53 7.89
N LYS A 312 16.94 -5.45 7.03
CA LYS A 312 17.42 -6.83 7.02
C LYS A 312 18.05 -7.15 5.68
N ALA A 313 19.21 -7.78 5.73
CA ALA A 313 19.81 -8.31 4.51
C ALA A 313 19.06 -9.57 4.07
N VAL A 314 18.80 -9.67 2.76
CA VAL A 314 18.29 -10.88 2.12
C VAL A 314 19.26 -11.25 1.00
N VAL A 315 19.74 -12.48 1.01
CA VAL A 315 20.78 -12.98 0.11
C VAL A 315 20.27 -14.20 -0.65
N ASN A 316 20.36 -14.18 -1.96
CA ASN A 316 20.12 -15.35 -2.80
C ASN A 316 21.46 -16.08 -3.02
N GLN A 317 21.76 -17.07 -2.16
CA GLN A 317 23.02 -17.82 -2.22
C GLN A 317 23.15 -18.60 -3.51
N LYS A 318 22.06 -19.22 -3.97
CA LYS A 318 22.04 -19.92 -5.27
C LYS A 318 22.44 -19.00 -6.41
N LYS A 319 21.92 -17.76 -6.43
CA LYS A 319 22.28 -16.76 -7.43
C LYS A 319 23.76 -16.34 -7.31
N ALA A 320 24.25 -16.13 -6.07
CA ALA A 320 25.64 -15.81 -5.83
C ALA A 320 26.59 -16.90 -6.39
N ASP A 321 26.26 -18.17 -6.13
CA ASP A 321 27.04 -19.32 -6.62
C ASP A 321 27.03 -19.41 -8.15
N GLN A 322 25.86 -19.19 -8.80
CA GLN A 322 25.73 -19.15 -10.27
C GLN A 322 26.57 -18.05 -10.91
N LEU A 323 26.65 -16.89 -10.28
CA LEU A 323 27.43 -15.75 -10.73
C LEU A 323 28.92 -15.86 -10.39
N GLY A 324 29.31 -16.81 -9.52
CA GLY A 324 30.66 -16.92 -8.98
C GLY A 324 31.03 -15.79 -8.03
N ILE A 325 30.02 -15.16 -7.40
CA ILE A 325 30.20 -14.06 -6.45
C ILE A 325 30.24 -14.58 -5.03
N LYS A 326 31.33 -14.29 -4.32
CA LYS A 326 31.47 -14.62 -2.90
C LYS A 326 30.84 -13.50 -2.06
N ILE A 327 29.76 -13.82 -1.38
CA ILE A 327 29.14 -12.88 -0.43
C ILE A 327 30.03 -12.76 0.82
N PRO A 328 30.43 -11.54 1.23
CA PRO A 328 31.18 -11.30 2.47
C PRO A 328 30.47 -11.87 3.70
N ALA A 329 31.23 -12.51 4.61
CA ALA A 329 30.65 -13.18 5.77
C ALA A 329 29.87 -12.22 6.71
N GLU A 330 30.29 -10.96 6.78
CA GLU A 330 29.59 -9.93 7.56
C GLU A 330 28.18 -9.64 7.04
N LEU A 331 27.94 -9.81 5.73
CA LEU A 331 26.62 -9.61 5.12
C LEU A 331 25.68 -10.80 5.32
N LEU A 332 26.24 -11.97 5.63
CA LEU A 332 25.46 -13.18 5.95
C LEU A 332 25.00 -13.20 7.40
N LYS A 333 25.67 -12.44 8.28
CA LYS A 333 25.34 -12.41 9.69
C LYS A 333 23.97 -11.75 9.92
N GLY A 334 22.99 -12.55 10.34
CA GLY A 334 21.61 -12.09 10.56
C GLY A 334 20.77 -11.88 9.27
N ALA A 335 21.34 -12.23 8.10
CA ALA A 335 20.61 -12.19 6.84
C ALA A 335 19.62 -13.35 6.71
N GLU A 336 18.56 -13.11 5.94
CA GLU A 336 17.75 -14.17 5.38
C GLU A 336 18.47 -14.73 4.14
N VAL A 337 18.82 -16.01 4.16
CA VAL A 337 19.56 -16.65 3.08
C VAL A 337 18.65 -17.60 2.33
N ILE A 338 18.41 -17.32 1.04
CA ILE A 338 17.68 -18.17 0.10
C ILE A 338 18.70 -19.16 -0.50
N LYS A 339 18.42 -20.47 -0.37
CA LYS A 339 19.27 -21.58 -0.83
C LYS A 339 18.78 -22.17 -2.14
#